data_07ad082646c1476f40efc950e73640e5
#
_entry.id   07ad082646c1476f40efc950e73640e5
#
_cell.length_a   1.000
_cell.length_b   1.000
_cell.length_c   1.000
_cell.angle_alpha   90.00
_cell.angle_beta   90.00
_cell.angle_gamma   90.00
#
_symmetry.space_group_name_H-M   'P 1'
#
loop_
_entity.id
_entity.type
_entity.pdbx_description
1 polymer ?
#
loop_
_entity_poly.entity_id
_entity_poly.type
_entity_poly.pdbx_seq_one_letter_code
_entity_poly.pdbx_strand_id
1 'polypeptide(L)'
;MEYKPYYYQDFAEKFILDNPEAGLLLDMGMGKTVTSLSAADKLLNDYFAVSKVLVIAPLKPAKETWPPEVKKWDHLKHLKLSLILGSKAERIAACEQEADIYIVNRENVVWLVDFFKSKWPFDMVIIDELSSFKSSKAQRFRALKKVRKYIKRIVGLTGTPSPNGLLDLWPEMYLLDEGKALGKTLTGYRDTYFVPDKRNATTIFSWKPKDGAEELIYEKIGKLCISMNAADYLQLPDRLFLRREFELTPEAMELYKTLELSLIHISEPTRPY
;
A
#
# COMPACT_ATOMS: atom_id res chain seq x y z
N MET A 1 14.23 14.96 17.24
CA MET A 1 13.50 14.39 18.40
C MET A 1 13.99 12.98 18.65
N GLU A 2 14.26 12.61 19.91
CA GLU A 2 14.56 11.23 20.28
C GLU A 2 13.37 10.32 19.98
N TYR A 3 13.60 9.20 19.30
CA TYR A 3 12.59 8.20 19.02
C TYR A 3 12.53 7.18 20.15
N LYS A 4 11.37 7.07 20.75
CA LYS A 4 11.06 6.06 21.76
C LYS A 4 9.91 5.23 21.25
N PRO A 5 10.18 4.05 20.67
CA PRO A 5 9.13 3.22 20.09
C PRO A 5 8.18 2.70 21.17
N TYR A 6 6.93 2.58 20.81
CA TYR A 6 5.98 1.78 21.57
C TYR A 6 6.29 0.29 21.38
N TYR A 7 5.89 -0.54 22.34
CA TYR A 7 6.10 -2.00 22.27
C TYR A 7 5.66 -2.63 20.94
N TYR A 8 4.52 -2.21 20.42
CA TYR A 8 4.03 -2.71 19.14
C TYR A 8 4.87 -2.24 17.94
N GLN A 9 5.51 -1.07 18.04
CA GLN A 9 6.43 -0.58 16.99
C GLN A 9 7.73 -1.37 17.00
N ASP A 10 8.28 -1.66 18.18
CA ASP A 10 9.45 -2.54 18.32
C ASP A 10 9.16 -3.93 17.75
N PHE A 11 7.98 -4.48 18.04
CA PHE A 11 7.56 -5.76 17.49
C PHE A 11 7.45 -5.71 15.96
N ALA A 12 6.82 -4.66 15.41
CA ALA A 12 6.67 -4.49 13.96
C ALA A 12 8.01 -4.25 13.26
N GLU A 13 8.93 -3.48 13.88
CA GLU A 13 10.28 -3.28 13.38
C GLU A 13 11.04 -4.60 13.35
N LYS A 14 11.03 -5.36 14.45
CA LYS A 14 11.63 -6.68 14.51
C LYS A 14 11.06 -7.63 13.47
N PHE A 15 9.75 -7.61 13.26
CA PHE A 15 9.11 -8.39 12.21
C PHE A 15 9.66 -8.07 10.82
N ILE A 16 9.89 -6.78 10.50
CA ILE A 16 10.52 -6.38 9.23
C ILE A 16 11.96 -6.89 9.15
N LEU A 17 12.73 -6.80 10.23
CA LEU A 17 14.12 -7.23 10.25
C LEU A 17 14.27 -8.74 10.04
N ASP A 18 13.42 -9.52 10.70
CA ASP A 18 13.46 -10.98 10.66
C ASP A 18 12.89 -11.56 9.35
N ASN A 19 11.98 -10.84 8.67
CA ASN A 19 11.29 -11.32 7.49
C ASN A 19 11.65 -10.49 6.24
N PRO A 20 12.25 -11.09 5.19
CA PRO A 20 12.52 -10.40 3.93
C PRO A 20 11.24 -9.95 3.20
N GLU A 21 10.14 -10.61 3.45
CA GLU A 21 8.81 -10.36 2.90
C GLU A 21 7.87 -10.08 4.06
N ALA A 22 7.43 -8.82 4.23
CA ALA A 22 6.65 -8.41 5.40
C ALA A 22 5.46 -7.52 5.02
N GLY A 23 4.28 -7.83 5.56
CA GLY A 23 3.10 -6.98 5.51
C GLY A 23 2.78 -6.40 6.89
N LEU A 24 2.66 -5.09 7.00
CA LEU A 24 2.22 -4.39 8.21
C LEU A 24 0.81 -3.86 8.01
N LEU A 25 -0.16 -4.56 8.56
CA LEU A 25 -1.57 -4.22 8.54
C LEU A 25 -1.90 -3.47 9.83
N LEU A 26 -1.43 -2.25 9.94
CA LEU A 26 -1.55 -1.40 11.12
C LEU A 26 -2.51 -0.25 10.85
N ASP A 27 -3.36 0.08 11.81
CA ASP A 27 -4.26 1.21 11.72
C ASP A 27 -3.54 2.55 11.48
N MET A 28 -4.29 3.56 11.05
CA MET A 28 -3.76 4.92 10.88
C MET A 28 -3.25 5.46 12.23
N GLY A 29 -2.16 6.22 12.18
CA GLY A 29 -1.56 6.83 13.38
C GLY A 29 -0.64 5.92 14.19
N MET A 30 -0.52 4.63 13.87
CA MET A 30 0.33 3.69 14.59
C MET A 30 1.84 3.80 14.23
N GLY A 31 2.26 4.82 13.48
CA GLY A 31 3.67 5.07 13.22
C GLY A 31 4.32 4.16 12.18
N LYS A 32 3.55 3.59 11.22
CA LYS A 32 4.09 2.74 10.14
C LYS A 32 5.34 3.31 9.46
N THR A 33 5.32 4.61 9.20
CA THR A 33 6.41 5.31 8.48
C THR A 33 7.71 5.27 9.27
N VAL A 34 7.70 5.72 10.52
CA VAL A 34 8.91 5.73 11.37
C VAL A 34 9.41 4.32 11.64
N THR A 35 8.53 3.36 11.92
CA THR A 35 8.89 1.95 12.14
C THR A 35 9.59 1.34 10.92
N SER A 36 9.04 1.60 9.70
CA SER A 36 9.64 1.11 8.46
C SER A 36 10.96 1.79 8.14
N LEU A 37 11.09 3.09 8.44
CA LEU A 37 12.35 3.83 8.26
C LEU A 37 13.42 3.35 9.24
N SER A 38 13.07 3.09 10.50
CA SER A 38 14.01 2.55 11.50
C SER A 38 14.52 1.16 11.11
N ALA A 39 13.62 0.29 10.63
CA ALA A 39 14.01 -1.01 10.10
C ALA A 39 14.90 -0.88 8.86
N ALA A 40 14.58 0.03 7.94
CA ALA A 40 15.38 0.28 6.74
C ALA A 40 16.77 0.81 7.08
N ASP A 41 16.86 1.72 8.05
CA ASP A 41 18.13 2.25 8.55
C ASP A 41 19.03 1.15 9.09
N LYS A 42 18.52 0.29 9.98
CA LYS A 42 19.27 -0.86 10.52
C LYS A 42 19.71 -1.82 9.41
N LEU A 43 18.85 -2.08 8.43
CA LEU A 43 19.20 -2.95 7.30
C LEU A 43 20.28 -2.36 6.38
N LEU A 44 20.32 -1.03 6.24
CA LEU A 44 21.34 -0.29 5.48
C LEU A 44 22.66 -0.21 6.24
N ASN A 45 22.62 0.26 7.50
CA ASN A 45 23.78 0.76 8.21
C ASN A 45 24.32 -0.17 9.31
N ASP A 46 23.48 -1.01 9.93
CA ASP A 46 23.92 -1.97 10.96
C ASP A 46 24.15 -3.36 10.39
N TYR A 47 23.21 -3.86 9.59
CA TYR A 47 23.27 -5.21 9.03
C TYR A 47 23.88 -5.28 7.63
N PHE A 48 23.99 -4.17 6.92
CA PHE A 48 24.46 -4.09 5.52
C PHE A 48 23.75 -5.09 4.59
N ALA A 49 22.49 -5.38 4.91
CA ALA A 49 21.67 -6.37 4.20
C ALA A 49 21.09 -5.83 2.89
N VAL A 50 20.98 -4.51 2.79
CA VAL A 50 20.48 -3.78 1.61
C VAL A 50 21.36 -2.57 1.34
N SER A 51 21.36 -2.10 0.09
CA SER A 51 22.19 -0.96 -0.34
C SER A 51 21.36 0.26 -0.75
N LYS A 52 20.17 0.05 -1.30
CA LYS A 52 19.26 1.12 -1.72
C LYS A 52 17.82 0.75 -1.46
N VAL A 53 17.11 1.66 -0.81
CA VAL A 53 15.69 1.49 -0.46
C VAL A 53 14.82 2.35 -1.38
N LEU A 54 13.76 1.76 -1.95
CA LEU A 54 12.73 2.48 -2.67
C LEU A 54 11.44 2.50 -1.85
N VAL A 55 10.92 3.70 -1.59
CA VAL A 55 9.59 3.91 -1.04
C VAL A 55 8.63 4.27 -2.16
N ILE A 56 7.56 3.50 -2.31
CA ILE A 56 6.46 3.75 -3.24
C ILE A 56 5.26 4.21 -2.41
N ALA A 57 4.85 5.48 -2.53
CA ALA A 57 3.78 6.07 -1.74
C ALA A 57 2.78 6.85 -2.60
N PRO A 58 1.58 7.16 -2.09
CA PRO A 58 0.74 8.18 -2.72
C PRO A 58 1.46 9.53 -2.79
N LEU A 59 1.11 10.39 -3.77
CA LEU A 59 1.86 11.63 -4.02
C LEU A 59 1.99 12.54 -2.79
N LYS A 60 0.92 12.69 -2.02
CA LYS A 60 0.93 13.55 -0.84
C LYS A 60 1.84 12.99 0.27
N PRO A 61 1.73 11.73 0.72
CA PRO A 61 2.69 11.13 1.64
C PRO A 61 4.14 11.15 1.13
N ALA A 62 4.36 10.91 -0.16
CA ALA A 62 5.70 10.96 -0.75
C ALA A 62 6.39 12.32 -0.59
N LYS A 63 5.61 13.40 -0.58
CA LYS A 63 6.11 14.78 -0.40
C LYS A 63 6.09 15.25 1.06
N GLU A 64 5.01 14.97 1.78
CA GLU A 64 4.65 15.64 3.03
C GLU A 64 4.74 14.75 4.27
N THR A 65 4.93 13.43 4.11
CA THR A 65 5.05 12.52 5.25
C THR A 65 6.43 11.92 5.36
N TRP A 66 6.90 11.22 4.35
CA TRP A 66 8.17 10.49 4.39
C TRP A 66 9.39 11.38 4.62
N PRO A 67 9.60 12.50 3.87
CA PRO A 67 10.77 13.36 4.09
C PRO A 67 10.77 14.09 5.44
N PRO A 68 9.65 14.64 5.95
CA PRO A 68 9.60 15.21 7.29
C PRO A 68 9.86 14.19 8.41
N GLU A 69 9.41 12.94 8.27
CA GLU A 69 9.65 11.89 9.28
C GLU A 69 11.16 11.59 9.41
N VAL A 70 11.91 11.52 8.32
CA VAL A 70 13.38 11.35 8.36
C VAL A 70 14.05 12.53 9.10
N LYS A 71 13.61 13.77 8.84
CA LYS A 71 14.16 14.97 9.49
C LYS A 71 13.78 15.08 10.96
N LYS A 72 12.63 14.53 11.36
CA LYS A 72 12.07 14.63 12.70
C LYS A 72 12.84 13.80 13.71
N TRP A 73 13.21 12.58 13.36
CA TRP A 73 13.80 11.62 14.27
C TRP A 73 15.33 11.63 14.22
N ASP A 74 15.99 11.78 15.38
CA ASP A 74 17.43 12.01 15.44
C ASP A 74 18.24 10.84 14.85
N HIS A 75 17.78 9.61 15.03
CA HIS A 75 18.43 8.41 14.50
C HIS A 75 18.33 8.25 12.98
N LEU A 76 17.42 8.99 12.32
CA LEU A 76 17.23 8.92 10.87
C LEU A 76 17.85 10.08 10.09
N LYS A 77 18.34 11.13 10.78
CA LYS A 77 18.79 12.38 10.14
C LYS A 77 20.00 12.21 9.21
N HIS A 78 20.77 11.16 9.39
CA HIS A 78 21.94 10.87 8.56
C HIS A 78 21.55 10.29 7.19
N LEU A 79 20.33 9.76 7.02
CA LEU A 79 19.85 9.16 5.80
C LEU A 79 19.68 10.19 4.68
N LYS A 80 20.27 9.91 3.54
CA LYS A 80 20.15 10.74 2.33
C LYS A 80 18.91 10.32 1.56
N LEU A 81 18.07 11.30 1.24
CA LEU A 81 16.83 11.10 0.48
C LEU A 81 16.95 11.64 -0.93
N SER A 82 16.39 10.92 -1.89
CA SER A 82 16.13 11.42 -3.25
C SER A 82 14.65 11.25 -3.60
N LEU A 83 14.02 12.35 -4.07
CA LEU A 83 12.60 12.38 -4.41
C LEU A 83 12.41 12.24 -5.93
N ILE A 84 12.00 11.06 -6.38
CA ILE A 84 11.71 10.77 -7.80
C ILE A 84 10.29 11.27 -8.13
N LEU A 85 10.12 12.59 -8.09
CA LEU A 85 8.85 13.29 -8.27
C LEU A 85 8.96 14.37 -9.34
N GLY A 86 7.84 14.97 -9.73
CA GLY A 86 7.80 16.10 -10.66
C GLY A 86 7.90 15.71 -12.14
N SER A 87 8.53 16.55 -12.93
CA SER A 87 8.76 16.38 -14.37
C SER A 87 9.66 15.19 -14.68
N LYS A 88 9.70 14.78 -15.94
CA LYS A 88 10.59 13.68 -16.38
C LYS A 88 12.06 14.00 -16.12
N ALA A 89 12.48 15.25 -16.36
CA ALA A 89 13.87 15.67 -16.14
C ALA A 89 14.25 15.63 -14.65
N GLU A 90 13.38 16.15 -13.76
CA GLU A 90 13.58 16.09 -12.31
C GLU A 90 13.68 14.65 -11.80
N ARG A 91 12.83 13.76 -12.30
CA ARG A 91 12.87 12.34 -11.92
C ARG A 91 14.16 11.65 -12.38
N ILE A 92 14.66 11.96 -13.58
CA ILE A 92 15.94 11.41 -14.07
C ILE A 92 17.07 11.89 -13.15
N ALA A 93 17.18 13.19 -12.89
CA ALA A 93 18.20 13.75 -12.01
C ALA A 93 18.12 13.12 -10.61
N ALA A 94 16.91 12.90 -10.07
CA ALA A 94 16.73 12.24 -8.79
C ALA A 94 17.17 10.76 -8.81
N CYS A 95 16.99 10.05 -9.92
CA CYS A 95 17.47 8.66 -10.05
C CYS A 95 19.02 8.58 -10.12
N GLU A 96 19.68 9.62 -10.61
CA GLU A 96 21.14 9.71 -10.74
C GLU A 96 21.81 10.22 -9.45
N GLN A 97 21.05 10.84 -8.55
CA GLN A 97 21.54 11.31 -7.26
C GLN A 97 21.88 10.10 -6.37
N GLU A 98 23.02 10.17 -5.68
CA GLU A 98 23.40 9.17 -4.68
C GLU A 98 22.60 9.41 -3.39
N ALA A 99 21.80 8.43 -3.00
CA ALA A 99 20.96 8.45 -1.81
C ALA A 99 20.77 7.05 -1.23
N ASP A 100 20.39 6.98 0.06
CA ASP A 100 20.08 5.75 0.76
C ASP A 100 18.64 5.32 0.50
N ILE A 101 17.72 6.30 0.51
CA ILE A 101 16.29 6.10 0.31
C ILE A 101 15.79 6.98 -0.85
N TYR A 102 15.16 6.32 -1.80
CA TYR A 102 14.50 6.95 -2.93
C TYR A 102 12.98 6.89 -2.74
N ILE A 103 12.29 7.99 -2.99
CA ILE A 103 10.84 8.08 -2.79
C ILE A 103 10.17 8.40 -4.12
N VAL A 104 9.24 7.55 -4.55
CA VAL A 104 8.48 7.73 -5.79
C VAL A 104 6.98 7.67 -5.50
N ASN A 105 6.18 8.46 -6.21
CA ASN A 105 4.74 8.30 -6.15
C ASN A 105 4.29 7.09 -7.00
N ARG A 106 3.27 6.39 -6.53
CA ARG A 106 2.77 5.14 -7.12
C ARG A 106 2.38 5.26 -8.60
N GLU A 107 1.99 6.46 -9.06
CA GLU A 107 1.64 6.74 -10.45
C GLU A 107 2.86 6.67 -11.37
N ASN A 108 4.05 6.96 -10.85
CA ASN A 108 5.32 6.94 -11.60
C ASN A 108 6.04 5.58 -11.57
N VAL A 109 5.50 4.57 -10.89
CA VAL A 109 6.13 3.23 -10.81
C VAL A 109 6.34 2.60 -12.18
N VAL A 110 5.38 2.73 -13.10
CA VAL A 110 5.50 2.20 -14.47
C VAL A 110 6.69 2.85 -15.18
N TRP A 111 6.77 4.18 -15.13
CA TRP A 111 7.89 4.91 -15.70
C TRP A 111 9.24 4.51 -15.09
N LEU A 112 9.31 4.35 -13.77
CA LEU A 112 10.54 3.99 -13.06
C LEU A 112 11.03 2.60 -13.47
N VAL A 113 10.12 1.64 -13.57
CA VAL A 113 10.44 0.27 -14.02
C VAL A 113 10.93 0.28 -15.47
N ASP A 114 10.29 1.06 -16.35
CA ASP A 114 10.71 1.19 -17.74
C ASP A 114 12.04 1.95 -17.91
N PHE A 115 12.36 2.85 -16.99
CA PHE A 115 13.63 3.58 -16.95
C PHE A 115 14.81 2.68 -16.60
N PHE A 116 14.70 1.91 -15.52
CA PHE A 116 15.80 1.03 -15.07
C PHE A 116 15.82 -0.33 -15.78
N LYS A 117 14.68 -0.87 -16.16
CA LYS A 117 14.54 -2.21 -16.78
C LYS A 117 15.28 -3.29 -15.98
N SER A 118 16.26 -3.96 -16.62
CA SER A 118 17.08 -5.00 -15.99
C SER A 118 18.16 -4.46 -15.04
N LYS A 119 18.42 -3.13 -15.05
CA LYS A 119 19.38 -2.47 -14.17
C LYS A 119 18.72 -1.93 -12.91
N TRP A 120 17.66 -2.59 -12.42
CA TRP A 120 16.93 -2.22 -11.21
C TRP A 120 17.88 -2.14 -10.01
N PRO A 121 18.04 -0.94 -9.38
CA PRO A 121 19.08 -0.75 -8.38
C PRO A 121 18.60 -0.96 -6.94
N PHE A 122 17.28 -1.06 -6.73
CA PHE A 122 16.69 -1.08 -5.39
C PHE A 122 16.52 -2.52 -4.90
N ASP A 123 17.25 -2.90 -3.88
CA ASP A 123 17.19 -4.23 -3.29
C ASP A 123 16.20 -4.32 -2.11
N MET A 124 15.73 -3.18 -1.59
CA MET A 124 14.58 -3.12 -0.70
C MET A 124 13.49 -2.19 -1.27
N VAL A 125 12.23 -2.61 -1.15
CA VAL A 125 11.07 -1.80 -1.55
C VAL A 125 10.07 -1.73 -0.41
N ILE A 126 9.63 -0.52 -0.06
CA ILE A 126 8.55 -0.27 0.89
C ILE A 126 7.37 0.28 0.09
N ILE A 127 6.23 -0.39 0.17
CA ILE A 127 4.99 0.03 -0.49
C ILE A 127 4.07 0.64 0.56
N ASP A 128 3.95 1.96 0.56
CA ASP A 128 2.99 2.68 1.37
C ASP A 128 1.62 2.64 0.69
N GLU A 129 0.59 2.24 1.44
CA GLU A 129 -0.74 1.93 0.95
C GLU A 129 -0.75 0.76 -0.06
N LEU A 130 -0.36 -0.44 0.43
CA LEU A 130 -0.30 -1.68 -0.35
C LEU A 130 -1.64 -1.98 -1.06
N SER A 131 -2.78 -1.66 -0.41
CA SER A 131 -4.13 -1.77 -0.97
C SER A 131 -4.32 -1.02 -2.31
N SER A 132 -3.44 -0.08 -2.63
CA SER A 132 -3.43 0.57 -3.94
C SER A 132 -3.02 -0.36 -5.10
N PHE A 133 -2.44 -1.53 -4.81
CA PHE A 133 -2.02 -2.55 -5.77
C PHE A 133 -3.00 -3.73 -5.89
N LYS A 134 -4.19 -3.63 -5.32
CA LYS A 134 -5.25 -4.66 -5.29
C LYS A 134 -5.72 -5.19 -6.65
N SER A 135 -5.39 -4.55 -7.76
CA SER A 135 -5.77 -4.99 -9.09
C SER A 135 -4.59 -5.58 -9.87
N SER A 136 -4.65 -6.88 -10.15
CA SER A 136 -3.66 -7.57 -10.98
C SER A 136 -3.62 -7.10 -12.44
N LYS A 137 -4.71 -6.44 -12.91
CA LYS A 137 -4.79 -5.85 -14.25
C LYS A 137 -4.13 -4.47 -14.33
N ALA A 138 -3.92 -3.78 -13.20
CA ALA A 138 -3.34 -2.44 -13.16
C ALA A 138 -1.89 -2.44 -13.71
N GLN A 139 -1.56 -1.44 -14.50
CA GLN A 139 -0.22 -1.31 -15.10
C GLN A 139 0.89 -1.26 -14.04
N ARG A 140 0.66 -0.56 -12.91
CA ARG A 140 1.62 -0.46 -11.80
C ARG A 140 1.91 -1.83 -11.14
N PHE A 141 0.89 -2.69 -10.96
CA PHE A 141 1.08 -4.05 -10.48
C PHE A 141 1.95 -4.86 -11.45
N ARG A 142 1.60 -4.82 -12.74
CA ARG A 142 2.35 -5.55 -13.79
C ARG A 142 3.79 -5.05 -13.92
N ALA A 143 4.01 -3.75 -13.76
CA ALA A 143 5.33 -3.17 -13.79
C ALA A 143 6.18 -3.64 -12.60
N LEU A 144 5.67 -3.51 -11.36
CA LEU A 144 6.40 -3.92 -10.17
C LEU A 144 6.67 -5.43 -10.15
N LYS A 145 5.72 -6.24 -10.63
CA LYS A 145 5.90 -7.69 -10.81
C LYS A 145 7.10 -8.05 -11.70
N LYS A 146 7.40 -7.27 -12.76
CA LYS A 146 8.55 -7.54 -13.65
C LYS A 146 9.90 -7.42 -12.94
N VAL A 147 10.00 -6.50 -11.98
CA VAL A 147 11.23 -6.24 -11.23
C VAL A 147 11.29 -6.92 -9.88
N ARG A 148 10.19 -7.58 -9.43
CA ARG A 148 10.10 -8.23 -8.12
C ARG A 148 11.26 -9.18 -7.84
N LYS A 149 11.73 -9.92 -8.84
CA LYS A 149 12.88 -10.86 -8.75
C LYS A 149 14.21 -10.19 -8.38
N TYR A 150 14.34 -8.88 -8.54
CA TYR A 150 15.54 -8.12 -8.17
C TYR A 150 15.44 -7.52 -6.75
N ILE A 151 14.27 -7.61 -6.13
CA ILE A 151 13.99 -7.05 -4.81
C ILE A 151 14.26 -8.14 -3.77
N LYS A 152 15.27 -7.95 -2.93
CA LYS A 152 15.63 -8.88 -1.88
C LYS A 152 14.68 -8.79 -0.69
N ARG A 153 14.25 -7.56 -0.35
CA ARG A 153 13.35 -7.30 0.77
C ARG A 153 12.19 -6.42 0.34
N ILE A 154 10.98 -6.77 0.78
CA ILE A 154 9.78 -5.99 0.46
C ILE A 154 8.91 -5.84 1.69
N VAL A 155 8.44 -4.62 1.92
CA VAL A 155 7.53 -4.28 3.02
C VAL A 155 6.27 -3.63 2.45
N GLY A 156 5.11 -4.20 2.77
CA GLY A 156 3.83 -3.61 2.41
C GLY A 156 3.16 -2.99 3.63
N LEU A 157 2.75 -1.73 3.54
CA LEU A 157 2.08 -0.99 4.61
C LEU A 157 0.64 -0.71 4.19
N THR A 158 -0.33 -1.03 5.03
CA THR A 158 -1.72 -0.63 4.84
C THR A 158 -2.49 -0.64 6.16
N GLY A 159 -3.52 0.21 6.28
CA GLY A 159 -4.48 0.15 7.38
C GLY A 159 -5.70 -0.72 7.04
N THR A 160 -5.93 -1.00 5.75
CA THR A 160 -7.11 -1.73 5.27
C THR A 160 -6.69 -2.74 4.21
N PRO A 161 -6.41 -4.00 4.59
CA PRO A 161 -5.85 -4.98 3.66
C PRO A 161 -6.78 -5.40 2.52
N SER A 162 -8.09 -5.37 2.73
CA SER A 162 -9.05 -5.84 1.71
C SER A 162 -10.31 -4.99 1.65
N PRO A 163 -10.23 -3.75 1.19
CA PRO A 163 -11.36 -2.81 1.25
C PRO A 163 -12.60 -3.26 0.45
N ASN A 164 -12.43 -4.12 -0.56
CA ASN A 164 -13.54 -4.64 -1.39
C ASN A 164 -13.69 -6.17 -1.31
N GLY A 165 -13.06 -6.80 -0.31
CA GLY A 165 -13.17 -8.24 -0.06
C GLY A 165 -11.89 -9.04 -0.38
N LEU A 166 -11.95 -10.34 -0.05
CA LEU A 166 -10.78 -11.23 -0.05
C LEU A 166 -10.10 -11.40 -1.42
N LEU A 167 -10.80 -11.12 -2.53
CA LEU A 167 -10.21 -11.18 -3.87
C LEU A 167 -9.08 -10.15 -4.09
N ASP A 168 -9.15 -9.02 -3.40
CA ASP A 168 -8.16 -7.95 -3.48
C ASP A 168 -6.84 -8.34 -2.81
N LEU A 169 -6.85 -9.32 -1.89
CA LEU A 169 -5.65 -9.78 -1.18
C LEU A 169 -4.63 -10.45 -2.09
N TRP A 170 -5.08 -11.17 -3.12
CA TRP A 170 -4.15 -11.93 -3.96
C TRP A 170 -3.07 -11.07 -4.62
N PRO A 171 -3.39 -9.94 -5.30
CA PRO A 171 -2.33 -9.10 -5.90
C PRO A 171 -1.41 -8.47 -4.86
N GLU A 172 -1.95 -8.09 -3.71
CA GLU A 172 -1.19 -7.50 -2.62
C GLU A 172 -0.17 -8.49 -2.06
N MET A 173 -0.62 -9.69 -1.68
CA MET A 173 0.24 -10.75 -1.17
C MET A 173 1.22 -11.26 -2.23
N TYR A 174 0.78 -11.34 -3.49
CA TYR A 174 1.66 -11.73 -4.60
C TYR A 174 2.88 -10.81 -4.74
N LEU A 175 2.71 -9.50 -4.56
CA LEU A 175 3.84 -8.56 -4.59
C LEU A 175 4.81 -8.80 -3.42
N LEU A 176 4.32 -9.23 -2.27
CA LEU A 176 5.16 -9.53 -1.12
C LEU A 176 5.93 -10.84 -1.32
N ASP A 177 5.25 -11.93 -1.65
CA ASP A 177 5.80 -13.30 -1.58
C ASP A 177 5.90 -14.06 -2.91
N GLU A 178 5.58 -13.40 -4.03
CA GLU A 178 5.55 -14.00 -5.38
C GLU A 178 4.59 -15.20 -5.48
N GLY A 179 3.53 -15.21 -4.66
CA GLY A 179 2.48 -16.22 -4.67
C GLY A 179 2.81 -17.50 -3.90
N LYS A 180 3.69 -17.42 -2.90
CA LYS A 180 3.99 -18.57 -2.01
C LYS A 180 2.79 -18.89 -1.12
N ALA A 181 2.13 -17.89 -0.53
CA ALA A 181 1.01 -18.08 0.37
C ALA A 181 -0.31 -18.38 -0.35
N LEU A 182 -0.69 -17.55 -1.35
CA LEU A 182 -2.01 -17.60 -1.98
C LEU A 182 -2.02 -18.19 -3.41
N GLY A 183 -0.89 -18.70 -3.86
CA GLY A 183 -0.76 -19.30 -5.19
C GLY A 183 -0.27 -18.31 -6.27
N LYS A 184 0.33 -18.87 -7.33
CA LYS A 184 1.04 -18.09 -8.35
C LYS A 184 0.13 -17.38 -9.36
N THR A 185 -1.15 -17.74 -9.41
CA THR A 185 -2.11 -17.18 -10.36
C THR A 185 -3.41 -16.79 -9.68
N LEU A 186 -4.01 -15.67 -10.12
CA LEU A 186 -5.32 -15.24 -9.64
C LEU A 186 -6.41 -16.29 -9.96
N THR A 187 -6.31 -16.99 -11.09
CA THR A 187 -7.25 -18.05 -11.42
C THR A 187 -7.15 -19.18 -10.41
N GLY A 188 -5.96 -19.70 -10.13
CA GLY A 188 -5.77 -20.74 -9.12
C GLY A 188 -6.24 -20.33 -7.73
N TYR A 189 -6.02 -19.06 -7.32
CA TYR A 189 -6.55 -18.51 -6.08
C TYR A 189 -8.08 -18.55 -6.05
N ARG A 190 -8.74 -18.10 -7.13
CA ARG A 190 -10.21 -18.14 -7.26
C ARG A 190 -10.75 -19.57 -7.20
N ASP A 191 -10.16 -20.46 -7.99
CA ASP A 191 -10.62 -21.86 -8.06
C ASP A 191 -10.47 -22.59 -6.72
N THR A 192 -9.43 -22.23 -5.95
CA THR A 192 -9.17 -22.83 -4.64
C THR A 192 -10.14 -22.32 -3.58
N TYR A 193 -10.33 -21.00 -3.48
CA TYR A 193 -10.99 -20.39 -2.32
C TYR A 193 -12.38 -19.81 -2.61
N PHE A 194 -12.82 -19.74 -3.88
CA PHE A 194 -14.08 -19.07 -4.24
C PHE A 194 -14.97 -19.96 -5.12
N VAL A 195 -16.25 -19.64 -5.12
CA VAL A 195 -17.24 -20.13 -6.10
C VAL A 195 -17.84 -18.95 -6.85
N PRO A 196 -18.28 -19.15 -8.10
CA PRO A 196 -19.04 -18.15 -8.82
C PRO A 196 -20.35 -17.82 -8.08
N ASP A 197 -20.61 -16.52 -7.87
CA ASP A 197 -21.82 -16.04 -7.21
C ASP A 197 -22.83 -15.55 -8.26
N LYS A 198 -22.53 -14.43 -8.92
CA LYS A 198 -23.37 -13.90 -10.01
C LYS A 198 -22.74 -14.20 -11.36
N ARG A 199 -23.46 -14.93 -12.21
CA ARG A 199 -22.97 -15.29 -13.56
C ARG A 199 -24.11 -15.29 -14.59
N ASN A 200 -23.76 -15.09 -15.84
CA ASN A 200 -24.56 -15.46 -17.00
C ASN A 200 -23.94 -16.68 -17.69
N ALA A 201 -24.42 -17.06 -18.86
CA ALA A 201 -23.92 -18.23 -19.61
C ALA A 201 -22.41 -18.15 -19.95
N THR A 202 -21.84 -16.95 -20.06
CA THR A 202 -20.47 -16.73 -20.55
C THR A 202 -19.56 -16.00 -19.57
N THR A 203 -20.09 -15.28 -18.58
CA THR A 203 -19.31 -14.37 -17.72
C THR A 203 -19.69 -14.51 -16.25
N ILE A 204 -18.67 -14.59 -15.39
CA ILE A 204 -18.82 -14.51 -13.94
C ILE A 204 -18.62 -13.06 -13.53
N PHE A 205 -19.61 -12.46 -12.88
CA PHE A 205 -19.60 -11.07 -12.43
C PHE A 205 -19.08 -10.92 -11.00
N SER A 206 -19.41 -11.87 -10.12
CA SER A 206 -18.96 -11.87 -8.72
C SER A 206 -18.58 -13.26 -8.23
N TRP A 207 -17.75 -13.29 -7.18
CA TRP A 207 -17.25 -14.49 -6.54
C TRP A 207 -17.57 -14.44 -5.06
N LYS A 208 -17.95 -15.57 -4.50
CA LYS A 208 -18.21 -15.74 -3.06
C LYS A 208 -17.15 -16.68 -2.49
N PRO A 209 -16.60 -16.43 -1.29
CA PRO A 209 -15.72 -17.37 -0.62
C PRO A 209 -16.44 -18.72 -0.40
N LYS A 210 -15.71 -19.81 -0.52
CA LYS A 210 -16.15 -21.13 -0.06
C LYS A 210 -16.24 -21.14 1.46
N ASP A 211 -17.01 -22.08 2.01
CA ASP A 211 -17.09 -22.26 3.46
C ASP A 211 -15.69 -22.59 4.03
N GLY A 212 -15.28 -21.85 5.07
CA GLY A 212 -13.96 -21.96 5.70
C GLY A 212 -12.79 -21.38 4.88
N ALA A 213 -13.04 -20.80 3.72
CA ALA A 213 -11.96 -20.25 2.88
C ALA A 213 -11.33 -18.98 3.46
N GLU A 214 -12.12 -18.20 4.18
CA GLU A 214 -11.66 -16.96 4.81
C GLU A 214 -10.60 -17.25 5.88
N GLU A 215 -10.88 -18.18 6.77
CA GLU A 215 -9.98 -18.63 7.82
C GLU A 215 -8.67 -19.19 7.25
N LEU A 216 -8.76 -20.02 6.20
CA LEU A 216 -7.60 -20.57 5.52
C LEU A 216 -6.73 -19.50 4.83
N ILE A 217 -7.36 -18.47 4.26
CA ILE A 217 -6.63 -17.34 3.67
C ILE A 217 -5.90 -16.58 4.77
N TYR A 218 -6.58 -16.23 5.86
CA TYR A 218 -5.96 -15.50 6.96
C TYR A 218 -4.85 -16.29 7.67
N GLU A 219 -5.00 -17.59 7.84
CA GLU A 219 -3.94 -18.46 8.36
C GLU A 219 -2.67 -18.38 7.49
N LYS A 220 -2.85 -18.45 6.16
CA LYS A 220 -1.71 -18.41 5.22
C LYS A 220 -1.02 -17.06 5.20
N ILE A 221 -1.76 -15.96 5.20
CA ILE A 221 -1.18 -14.62 5.21
C ILE A 221 -0.65 -14.22 6.58
N GLY A 222 -1.10 -14.83 7.67
CA GLY A 222 -0.63 -14.56 9.03
C GLY A 222 0.87 -14.85 9.26
N LYS A 223 1.51 -15.62 8.38
CA LYS A 223 2.97 -15.82 8.39
C LYS A 223 3.71 -14.70 7.65
N LEU A 224 3.03 -14.01 6.76
CA LEU A 224 3.56 -12.96 5.90
C LEU A 224 3.26 -11.57 6.45
N CYS A 225 2.17 -11.44 7.19
CA CYS A 225 1.64 -10.17 7.66
C CYS A 225 1.34 -10.18 9.15
N ILE A 226 1.59 -9.05 9.81
CA ILE A 226 1.07 -8.77 11.15
C ILE A 226 -0.05 -7.74 11.06
N SER A 227 -1.08 -7.94 11.88
CA SER A 227 -2.23 -7.05 11.97
C SER A 227 -2.40 -6.52 13.39
N MET A 228 -2.57 -5.21 13.54
CA MET A 228 -2.75 -4.56 14.84
C MET A 228 -3.74 -3.41 14.72
N ASN A 229 -4.71 -3.38 15.63
CA ASN A 229 -5.69 -2.31 15.72
C ASN A 229 -5.22 -1.25 16.72
N ALA A 230 -5.46 0.02 16.41
CA ALA A 230 -5.07 1.12 17.29
C ALA A 230 -5.77 1.05 18.67
N ALA A 231 -7.01 0.53 18.71
CA ALA A 231 -7.78 0.40 19.95
C ALA A 231 -7.12 -0.56 20.97
N ASP A 232 -6.34 -1.54 20.52
CA ASP A 232 -5.71 -2.53 21.39
C ASP A 232 -4.41 -2.01 22.02
N TYR A 233 -3.78 -1.01 21.41
CA TYR A 233 -2.43 -0.54 21.77
C TYR A 233 -2.35 0.94 22.17
N LEU A 234 -3.32 1.77 21.75
CA LEU A 234 -3.33 3.19 22.01
C LEU A 234 -4.51 3.56 22.92
N GLN A 235 -4.22 4.29 23.99
CA GLN A 235 -5.26 4.93 24.82
C GLN A 235 -5.77 6.17 24.07
N LEU A 236 -6.67 5.93 23.11
CA LEU A 236 -7.30 7.02 22.37
C LEU A 236 -8.45 7.59 23.20
N PRO A 237 -8.65 8.92 23.22
CA PRO A 237 -9.84 9.50 23.82
C PRO A 237 -11.08 9.03 23.06
N ASP A 238 -12.21 9.00 23.77
CA ASP A 238 -13.49 8.65 23.18
C ASP A 238 -13.79 9.50 21.93
N ARG A 239 -14.37 8.86 20.93
CA ARG A 239 -14.76 9.55 19.69
C ARG A 239 -15.92 10.51 19.99
N LEU A 240 -15.68 11.81 19.86
CA LEU A 240 -16.71 12.81 19.91
C LEU A 240 -17.30 13.00 18.50
N PHE A 241 -18.56 12.59 18.33
CA PHE A 241 -19.32 12.86 17.11
C PHE A 241 -20.00 14.22 17.25
N LEU A 242 -19.44 15.25 16.61
CA LEU A 242 -20.07 16.57 16.52
C LEU A 242 -20.88 16.65 15.22
N ARG A 243 -22.20 16.59 15.35
CA ARG A 243 -23.11 16.90 14.26
C ARG A 243 -23.20 18.42 14.12
N ARG A 244 -22.75 18.95 13.00
CA ARG A 244 -22.96 20.35 12.63
C ARG A 244 -24.00 20.39 11.52
N GLU A 245 -25.12 21.01 11.80
CA GLU A 245 -26.16 21.32 10.82
C GLU A 245 -25.91 22.72 10.29
N PHE A 246 -25.99 22.88 8.99
CA PHE A 246 -25.94 24.17 8.33
C PHE A 246 -27.03 24.20 7.26
N GLU A 247 -27.67 25.34 7.12
CA GLU A 247 -28.63 25.57 6.06
C GLU A 247 -27.90 26.16 4.85
N LEU A 248 -28.13 25.56 3.68
CA LEU A 248 -27.63 26.11 2.43
C LEU A 248 -28.42 27.38 2.11
N THR A 249 -27.74 28.38 1.54
CA THR A 249 -28.43 29.53 0.96
C THR A 249 -29.37 29.07 -0.15
N PRO A 250 -30.47 29.79 -0.44
CA PRO A 250 -31.42 29.40 -1.52
C PRO A 250 -30.72 29.14 -2.86
N GLU A 251 -29.74 29.94 -3.23
CA GLU A 251 -28.91 29.79 -4.44
C GLU A 251 -28.05 28.52 -4.42
N ALA A 252 -27.42 28.22 -3.30
CA ALA A 252 -26.63 27.01 -3.14
C ALA A 252 -27.50 25.74 -3.13
N MET A 253 -28.73 25.82 -2.61
CA MET A 253 -29.70 24.73 -2.61
C MET A 253 -30.22 24.46 -4.04
N GLU A 254 -30.42 25.47 -4.86
CA GLU A 254 -30.84 25.34 -6.25
C GLU A 254 -29.73 24.67 -7.11
N LEU A 255 -28.46 25.08 -6.88
CA LEU A 255 -27.30 24.47 -7.50
C LEU A 255 -27.15 23.00 -7.10
N TYR A 256 -27.35 22.69 -5.82
CA TYR A 256 -27.30 21.32 -5.30
C TYR A 256 -28.36 20.42 -5.94
N LYS A 257 -29.61 20.90 -6.01
CA LYS A 257 -30.70 20.17 -6.68
C LYS A 257 -30.43 19.93 -8.18
N THR A 258 -29.84 20.90 -8.86
CA THR A 258 -29.45 20.76 -10.26
C THR A 258 -28.36 19.69 -10.45
N LEU A 259 -27.38 19.67 -9.56
CA LEU A 259 -26.33 18.64 -9.55
C LEU A 259 -26.90 17.25 -9.24
N GLU A 260 -27.79 17.14 -8.26
CA GLU A 260 -28.43 15.87 -7.90
C GLU A 260 -29.25 15.29 -9.06
N LEU A 261 -30.02 16.12 -9.75
CA LEU A 261 -30.77 15.72 -10.95
C LEU A 261 -29.85 15.29 -12.10
N SER A 262 -28.68 15.95 -12.29
CA SER A 262 -27.70 15.56 -13.30
C SER A 262 -27.07 14.21 -13.02
N LEU A 263 -26.84 13.88 -11.74
CA LEU A 263 -26.29 12.60 -11.31
C LEU A 263 -27.28 11.44 -11.44
N ILE A 264 -28.58 11.70 -11.26
CA ILE A 264 -29.64 10.70 -11.46
C ILE A 264 -29.73 10.31 -12.95
N HIS A 265 -29.58 11.26 -13.88
CA HIS A 265 -29.57 10.97 -15.31
C HIS A 265 -28.35 10.18 -15.80
N ILE A 266 -27.23 10.21 -15.08
CA ILE A 266 -26.03 9.43 -15.39
C ILE A 266 -26.18 7.97 -14.90
N SER A 267 -27.04 7.71 -13.92
CA SER A 267 -27.21 6.39 -13.31
C SER A 267 -28.34 5.54 -13.94
N GLU A 268 -29.19 6.09 -14.81
CA GLU A 268 -30.16 5.30 -15.55
C GLU A 268 -29.55 4.77 -16.86
N PRO A 269 -29.32 3.44 -16.99
CA PRO A 269 -28.96 2.87 -18.27
C PRO A 269 -30.18 3.04 -19.20
N THR A 270 -30.01 3.78 -20.29
CA THR A 270 -30.96 3.82 -21.39
C THR A 270 -31.28 2.39 -21.81
N ARG A 271 -32.49 1.91 -21.49
CA ARG A 271 -33.03 0.68 -22.11
C ARG A 271 -33.30 1.00 -23.59
N PRO A 272 -32.66 0.27 -24.52
CA PRO A 272 -33.12 0.34 -25.90
C PRO A 272 -34.49 -0.33 -25.98
N TYR A 273 -35.42 0.30 -26.64
CA TYR A 273 -36.70 -0.26 -27.04
C TYR A 273 -36.49 -1.44 -27.96
#